data_7bb3407d9321b7ded064299e4e985783
#
_entry.id   7bb3407d9321b7ded064299e4e985783
#
_cell.length_a   1.000
_cell.length_b   1.000
_cell.length_c   1.000
_cell.angle_alpha   90.00
_cell.angle_beta   90.00
_cell.angle_gamma   90.00
#
_symmetry.space_group_name_H-M   'P 1'
#
loop_
_entity.id
_entity.type
_entity.pdbx_description
1 polymer ?
#
loop_
_entity_poly.entity_id
_entity_poly.type
_entity_poly.pdbx_seq_one_letter_code
_entity_poly.pdbx_strand_id
1 'polypeptide(L)'
;MQPTTRLHVSGYRFLVRRMEHALVRGDTRMLDDPIRAQSISLAAGAVLAAVAAAVCAVLALVRPAGELGDSLIVVERETGAMYVRVGDTVHPVFNLASARLVAGRPADPRLVGRRAVESAHRGSLIGIPAAPEKISTPLTAEESVWTVCDDRRGETTIIAGPIADGVVAHGPAVLVTPRGGGAATTYLLYDGRRARVDLRHHAVVRALQLDGIVPRPVSEAVLSAIPEAPAIVPPIITAAGSAGPSTLRDHPVGSVLKVPRVDAESPSDTDYFVVLADGVQRIGHVAADLIRYTDARVGEEIPTVGPGLVGAVPVVEELPVTTFPDRGGVTDAAVICSRWRPGPAGERSDTTVLVGAAIPTPGSPVALAQADADGPAVDAVLVPAGRSAFVRSVGLTGAGQSTGSLFLVDDSGVRYG
;
A
#
# COMPACT_ATOMS: atom_id res chain seq x y z
N MET A 1 -58.56 -72.74 -36.15
CA MET A 1 -57.58 -71.74 -35.65
C MET A 1 -56.34 -72.54 -35.24
N GLN A 2 -55.21 -72.34 -35.99
CA GLN A 2 -53.98 -73.01 -35.64
C GLN A 2 -53.32 -72.27 -34.45
N PRO A 3 -52.84 -72.95 -33.41
CA PRO A 3 -52.23 -72.28 -32.28
C PRO A 3 -50.90 -71.66 -32.70
N THR A 4 -50.74 -70.35 -32.46
CA THR A 4 -49.53 -69.59 -32.73
C THR A 4 -48.44 -70.12 -31.79
N THR A 5 -47.48 -70.83 -32.32
CA THR A 5 -46.33 -71.36 -31.56
C THR A 5 -45.27 -70.21 -31.41
N ARG A 6 -44.41 -70.28 -30.35
CA ARG A 6 -43.31 -69.33 -30.08
C ARG A 6 -42.40 -69.18 -31.31
N LEU A 7 -42.29 -70.25 -32.13
CA LEU A 7 -41.53 -70.18 -33.39
C LEU A 7 -42.17 -69.30 -34.44
N HIS A 8 -43.50 -69.24 -34.61
CA HIS A 8 -44.20 -68.37 -35.52
C HIS A 8 -44.06 -66.88 -35.12
N VAL A 9 -44.15 -66.58 -33.84
CA VAL A 9 -43.95 -65.23 -33.32
C VAL A 9 -42.52 -64.80 -33.50
N SER A 10 -41.55 -65.67 -33.28
CA SER A 10 -40.12 -65.37 -33.50
C SER A 10 -39.80 -65.13 -34.98
N GLY A 11 -40.35 -65.97 -35.88
CA GLY A 11 -40.22 -65.83 -37.32
C GLY A 11 -40.85 -64.55 -37.85
N TYR A 12 -42.03 -64.20 -37.36
CA TYR A 12 -42.69 -62.94 -37.74
C TYR A 12 -41.88 -61.73 -37.29
N ARG A 13 -41.38 -61.72 -36.05
CA ARG A 13 -40.52 -60.64 -35.55
C ARG A 13 -39.20 -60.53 -36.33
N PHE A 14 -38.64 -61.63 -36.78
CA PHE A 14 -37.46 -61.64 -37.63
C PHE A 14 -37.76 -61.02 -39.01
N LEU A 15 -38.89 -61.35 -39.64
CA LEU A 15 -39.29 -60.81 -40.93
C LEU A 15 -39.57 -59.30 -40.83
N VAL A 16 -40.24 -58.83 -39.77
CA VAL A 16 -40.50 -57.40 -39.56
C VAL A 16 -39.19 -56.64 -39.42
N ARG A 17 -38.26 -57.14 -38.62
CA ARG A 17 -36.94 -56.51 -38.46
C ARG A 17 -36.14 -56.50 -39.77
N ARG A 18 -36.22 -57.53 -40.57
CA ARG A 18 -35.59 -57.60 -41.89
C ARG A 18 -36.14 -56.59 -42.84
N MET A 19 -37.46 -56.39 -42.80
CA MET A 19 -38.13 -55.33 -43.61
C MET A 19 -37.76 -53.94 -43.16
N GLU A 20 -37.75 -53.68 -41.85
CA GLU A 20 -37.29 -52.40 -41.29
C GLU A 20 -35.88 -52.09 -41.68
N HIS A 21 -34.98 -53.08 -41.63
CA HIS A 21 -33.57 -52.93 -41.99
C HIS A 21 -33.39 -52.67 -43.50
N ALA A 22 -34.19 -53.35 -44.35
CA ALA A 22 -34.20 -53.14 -45.80
C ALA A 22 -34.71 -51.76 -46.16
N LEU A 23 -35.71 -51.23 -45.47
CA LEU A 23 -36.26 -49.90 -45.70
C LEU A 23 -35.26 -48.77 -45.30
N VAL A 24 -34.48 -48.97 -44.23
CA VAL A 24 -33.57 -47.93 -43.74
C VAL A 24 -32.22 -47.92 -44.49
N ARG A 25 -31.72 -49.09 -44.91
CA ARG A 25 -30.40 -49.22 -45.57
C ARG A 25 -30.43 -49.59 -47.06
N GLY A 26 -31.55 -49.99 -47.61
CA GLY A 26 -31.66 -50.43 -48.98
C GLY A 26 -30.93 -51.81 -49.24
N ASP A 27 -30.51 -52.53 -48.17
CA ASP A 27 -29.84 -53.82 -48.30
C ASP A 27 -30.55 -54.87 -47.43
N THR A 28 -30.74 -56.04 -47.99
CA THR A 28 -31.41 -57.18 -47.35
C THR A 28 -30.49 -58.08 -46.57
N ARG A 29 -29.15 -57.83 -46.59
CA ARG A 29 -28.13 -58.63 -45.89
C ARG A 29 -27.98 -58.08 -44.45
N MET A 30 -28.45 -58.85 -43.46
CA MET A 30 -28.29 -58.51 -42.03
C MET A 30 -26.91 -58.99 -41.53
N LEU A 31 -25.82 -58.32 -41.95
CA LEU A 31 -24.47 -58.61 -41.49
C LEU A 31 -24.21 -57.99 -40.12
N ASP A 32 -24.80 -56.83 -39.81
CA ASP A 32 -24.76 -56.13 -38.51
C ASP A 32 -26.15 -55.52 -38.23
N ASP A 33 -26.64 -55.67 -37.00
CA ASP A 33 -27.91 -55.08 -36.53
C ASP A 33 -27.62 -53.76 -35.76
N PRO A 34 -27.62 -52.59 -36.45
CA PRO A 34 -27.34 -51.32 -35.78
C PRO A 34 -28.47 -50.88 -34.83
N ILE A 35 -29.69 -51.37 -35.07
CA ILE A 35 -30.84 -51.08 -34.21
C ILE A 35 -30.69 -51.75 -32.86
N ARG A 36 -30.05 -52.93 -32.83
CA ARG A 36 -29.76 -53.66 -31.59
C ARG A 36 -28.68 -52.94 -30.78
N ALA A 37 -27.66 -52.40 -31.44
CA ALA A 37 -26.61 -51.61 -30.77
C ALA A 37 -27.19 -50.34 -30.19
N GLN A 38 -28.04 -49.62 -30.95
CA GLN A 38 -28.71 -48.40 -30.46
C GLN A 38 -29.69 -48.69 -29.33
N SER A 39 -30.47 -49.75 -29.40
CA SER A 39 -31.42 -50.11 -28.33
C SER A 39 -30.69 -50.55 -27.05
N ILE A 40 -29.52 -51.24 -27.15
CA ILE A 40 -28.70 -51.61 -26.01
C ILE A 40 -28.05 -50.35 -25.38
N SER A 41 -27.54 -49.43 -26.20
CA SER A 41 -26.94 -48.19 -25.70
C SER A 41 -28.00 -47.30 -25.04
N LEU A 42 -29.20 -47.24 -25.57
CA LEU A 42 -30.32 -46.48 -24.99
C LEU A 42 -30.81 -47.09 -23.67
N ALA A 43 -30.89 -48.42 -23.62
CA ALA A 43 -31.23 -49.15 -22.39
C ALA A 43 -30.14 -48.99 -21.32
N ALA A 44 -28.85 -49.07 -21.70
CA ALA A 44 -27.73 -48.87 -20.80
C ALA A 44 -27.69 -47.43 -20.27
N GLY A 45 -27.94 -46.43 -21.15
CA GLY A 45 -28.05 -45.01 -20.78
C GLY A 45 -29.20 -44.74 -19.82
N ALA A 46 -30.38 -45.37 -20.04
CA ALA A 46 -31.52 -45.21 -19.17
C ALA A 46 -31.27 -45.86 -17.77
N VAL A 47 -30.59 -47.00 -17.72
CA VAL A 47 -30.18 -47.63 -16.44
C VAL A 47 -29.17 -46.76 -15.69
N LEU A 48 -28.16 -46.23 -16.39
CA LEU A 48 -27.18 -45.32 -15.78
C LEU A 48 -27.86 -44.06 -15.24
N ALA A 49 -28.76 -43.45 -16.01
CA ALA A 49 -29.52 -42.28 -15.57
C ALA A 49 -30.40 -42.60 -14.34
N ALA A 50 -31.05 -43.75 -14.32
CA ALA A 50 -31.86 -44.18 -13.18
C ALA A 50 -30.99 -44.44 -11.92
N VAL A 51 -29.82 -45.07 -12.09
CA VAL A 51 -28.84 -45.24 -10.99
C VAL A 51 -28.33 -43.90 -10.49
N ALA A 52 -27.97 -43.00 -11.39
CA ALA A 52 -27.51 -41.63 -11.03
C ALA A 52 -28.61 -40.88 -10.27
N ALA A 53 -29.86 -40.92 -10.74
CA ALA A 53 -31.00 -40.30 -10.07
C ALA A 53 -31.27 -40.92 -8.69
N ALA A 54 -31.16 -42.27 -8.55
CA ALA A 54 -31.30 -42.96 -7.27
C ALA A 54 -30.19 -42.56 -6.30
N VAL A 55 -28.93 -42.47 -6.77
CA VAL A 55 -27.81 -42.02 -5.96
C VAL A 55 -28.00 -40.56 -5.53
N CYS A 56 -28.44 -39.69 -6.41
CA CYS A 56 -28.77 -38.30 -6.07
C CYS A 56 -29.89 -38.19 -5.03
N ALA A 57 -30.94 -39.01 -5.18
CA ALA A 57 -32.04 -39.07 -4.22
C ALA A 57 -31.61 -39.57 -2.85
N VAL A 58 -30.77 -40.62 -2.81
CA VAL A 58 -30.19 -41.14 -1.55
C VAL A 58 -29.30 -40.09 -0.91
N LEU A 59 -28.42 -39.41 -1.69
CA LEU A 59 -27.57 -38.35 -1.18
C LEU A 59 -28.38 -37.17 -0.65
N ALA A 60 -29.49 -36.80 -1.29
CA ALA A 60 -30.40 -35.77 -0.82
C ALA A 60 -31.12 -36.12 0.48
N LEU A 61 -31.42 -37.43 0.70
CA LEU A 61 -32.00 -37.92 1.94
C LEU A 61 -30.98 -38.06 3.09
N VAL A 62 -29.77 -38.51 2.77
CA VAL A 62 -28.68 -38.72 3.76
C VAL A 62 -28.00 -37.40 4.16
N ARG A 63 -28.07 -36.38 3.29
CA ARG A 63 -27.59 -35.02 3.58
C ARG A 63 -28.75 -34.02 3.55
N PRO A 64 -29.61 -34.01 4.58
CA PRO A 64 -30.66 -33.00 4.64
C PRO A 64 -30.00 -31.64 4.64
N ALA A 65 -30.23 -30.86 3.58
CA ALA A 65 -29.80 -29.46 3.49
C ALA A 65 -30.62 -28.67 4.52
N GLY A 66 -30.11 -28.55 5.75
CA GLY A 66 -30.85 -27.77 6.73
C GLY A 66 -30.61 -28.04 8.20
N GLU A 67 -29.70 -28.92 8.58
CA GLU A 67 -29.31 -29.03 10.00
C GLU A 67 -28.16 -28.05 10.31
N LEU A 68 -28.21 -27.39 11.48
CA LEU A 68 -27.15 -26.50 11.97
C LEU A 68 -25.81 -27.25 12.15
N GLY A 69 -25.90 -28.61 12.37
CA GLY A 69 -24.74 -29.44 12.64
C GLY A 69 -23.94 -28.90 13.82
N ASP A 70 -22.62 -29.14 13.82
CA ASP A 70 -21.69 -28.62 14.85
C ASP A 70 -21.11 -27.24 14.52
N SER A 71 -21.65 -26.53 13.49
CA SER A 71 -21.14 -25.24 13.06
C SER A 71 -21.49 -24.17 14.10
N LEU A 72 -20.47 -23.39 14.50
CA LEU A 72 -20.65 -22.27 15.42
C LEU A 72 -21.23 -21.05 14.74
N ILE A 73 -20.88 -20.83 13.46
CA ILE A 73 -21.35 -19.69 12.67
C ILE A 73 -22.13 -20.24 11.48
N VAL A 74 -23.35 -19.75 11.30
CA VAL A 74 -24.19 -20.17 10.17
C VAL A 74 -24.75 -18.93 9.45
N VAL A 75 -24.96 -19.06 8.15
CA VAL A 75 -25.55 -18.04 7.30
C VAL A 75 -26.79 -18.65 6.65
N GLU A 76 -27.93 -18.01 6.83
CA GLU A 76 -29.17 -18.38 6.18
C GLU A 76 -29.07 -18.08 4.68
N ARG A 77 -29.27 -19.13 3.85
CA ARG A 77 -29.07 -19.03 2.39
C ARG A 77 -30.04 -18.04 1.73
N GLU A 78 -31.26 -17.97 2.23
CA GLU A 78 -32.36 -17.21 1.63
C GLU A 78 -32.24 -15.71 1.91
N THR A 79 -31.75 -15.34 3.09
CA THR A 79 -31.69 -13.92 3.52
C THR A 79 -30.27 -13.38 3.63
N GLY A 80 -29.26 -14.24 3.69
CA GLY A 80 -27.89 -13.85 4.01
C GLY A 80 -27.68 -13.52 5.49
N ALA A 81 -28.69 -13.65 6.35
CA ALA A 81 -28.58 -13.37 7.77
C ALA A 81 -27.60 -14.32 8.44
N MET A 82 -26.72 -13.75 9.25
CA MET A 82 -25.67 -14.47 9.97
C MET A 82 -26.07 -14.71 11.42
N TYR A 83 -25.78 -15.90 11.90
CA TYR A 83 -26.05 -16.30 13.28
C TYR A 83 -24.82 -16.98 13.89
N VAL A 84 -24.62 -16.79 15.18
CA VAL A 84 -23.62 -17.53 15.98
C VAL A 84 -24.34 -18.37 17.02
N ARG A 85 -23.86 -19.61 17.18
CA ARG A 85 -24.40 -20.52 18.19
C ARG A 85 -23.62 -20.39 19.49
N VAL A 86 -24.37 -20.14 20.56
CA VAL A 86 -23.89 -20.11 21.94
C VAL A 86 -24.67 -21.13 22.74
N GLY A 87 -24.06 -22.26 23.06
CA GLY A 87 -24.77 -23.43 23.61
C GLY A 87 -25.81 -23.96 22.63
N ASP A 88 -27.07 -24.01 23.04
CA ASP A 88 -28.23 -24.49 22.25
C ASP A 88 -28.98 -23.34 21.56
N THR A 89 -28.51 -22.07 21.70
CA THR A 89 -29.19 -20.90 21.19
C THR A 89 -28.43 -20.30 20.01
N VAL A 90 -29.15 -19.89 18.96
CA VAL A 90 -28.59 -19.16 17.82
C VAL A 90 -28.92 -17.69 17.94
N HIS A 91 -27.89 -16.85 17.92
CA HIS A 91 -28.01 -15.40 18.03
C HIS A 91 -27.75 -14.76 16.67
N PRO A 92 -28.64 -13.90 16.16
CA PRO A 92 -28.31 -13.04 15.04
C PRO A 92 -27.08 -12.20 15.38
N VAL A 93 -26.18 -11.97 14.39
CA VAL A 93 -24.98 -11.14 14.58
C VAL A 93 -24.88 -10.09 13.47
N PHE A 94 -24.30 -8.92 13.82
CA PHE A 94 -24.13 -7.83 12.87
C PHE A 94 -23.15 -8.16 11.74
N ASN A 95 -22.08 -8.90 12.03
CA ASN A 95 -20.98 -9.13 11.11
C ASN A 95 -20.14 -10.35 11.50
N LEU A 96 -19.30 -10.81 10.59
CA LEU A 96 -18.47 -12.00 10.79
C LEU A 96 -17.43 -11.81 11.91
N ALA A 97 -16.89 -10.60 12.07
CA ALA A 97 -15.96 -10.30 13.15
C ALA A 97 -16.59 -10.56 14.51
N SER A 98 -17.81 -10.04 14.73
CA SER A 98 -18.59 -10.30 15.95
C SER A 98 -18.90 -11.78 16.15
N ALA A 99 -19.29 -12.49 15.07
CA ALA A 99 -19.56 -13.93 15.15
C ALA A 99 -18.31 -14.71 15.60
N ARG A 100 -17.13 -14.40 15.05
CA ARG A 100 -15.87 -15.03 15.41
C ARG A 100 -15.42 -14.71 16.84
N LEU A 101 -15.60 -13.46 17.28
CA LEU A 101 -15.32 -13.04 18.66
C LEU A 101 -16.17 -13.83 19.67
N VAL A 102 -17.46 -13.97 19.41
CA VAL A 102 -18.38 -14.74 20.26
C VAL A 102 -18.04 -16.24 20.21
N ALA A 103 -17.71 -16.78 19.03
CA ALA A 103 -17.29 -18.18 18.86
C ALA A 103 -15.93 -18.49 19.53
N GLY A 104 -15.12 -17.45 19.86
CA GLY A 104 -13.79 -17.61 20.45
C GLY A 104 -12.73 -18.24 19.54
N ARG A 105 -13.03 -18.40 18.25
CA ARG A 105 -12.14 -19.01 17.24
C ARG A 105 -12.48 -18.53 15.82
N PRO A 106 -11.54 -18.59 14.87
CA PRO A 106 -11.75 -18.19 13.48
C PRO A 106 -12.57 -19.24 12.71
N ALA A 107 -13.80 -19.52 13.17
CA ALA A 107 -14.69 -20.45 12.52
C ALA A 107 -15.20 -19.89 11.18
N ASP A 108 -15.33 -20.79 10.19
CA ASP A 108 -15.90 -20.41 8.90
C ASP A 108 -17.44 -20.53 8.93
N PRO A 109 -18.14 -19.59 8.29
CA PRO A 109 -19.59 -19.62 8.19
C PRO A 109 -20.05 -20.79 7.32
N ARG A 110 -21.10 -21.51 7.79
CA ARG A 110 -21.76 -22.57 7.01
C ARG A 110 -23.11 -22.09 6.49
N LEU A 111 -23.37 -22.31 5.21
CA LEU A 111 -24.67 -22.04 4.62
C LEU A 111 -25.68 -23.07 5.07
N VAL A 112 -26.81 -22.61 5.64
CA VAL A 112 -27.93 -23.42 6.09
C VAL A 112 -29.24 -22.93 5.48
N GLY A 113 -30.25 -23.80 5.40
CA GLY A 113 -31.59 -23.39 4.97
C GLY A 113 -32.36 -22.74 6.11
N ARG A 114 -33.37 -21.94 5.76
CA ARG A 114 -34.26 -21.24 6.72
C ARG A 114 -34.83 -22.20 7.81
N ARG A 115 -35.25 -23.40 7.42
CA ARG A 115 -35.81 -24.35 8.36
C ARG A 115 -34.88 -24.74 9.51
N ALA A 116 -33.58 -24.80 9.26
CA ALA A 116 -32.58 -25.09 10.28
C ALA A 116 -32.50 -23.96 11.34
N VAL A 117 -32.60 -22.72 10.90
CA VAL A 117 -32.60 -21.53 11.79
C VAL A 117 -33.93 -21.44 12.54
N GLU A 118 -35.06 -21.72 11.90
CA GLU A 118 -36.39 -21.69 12.51
C GLU A 118 -36.59 -22.80 13.57
N SER A 119 -35.93 -23.93 13.40
CA SER A 119 -36.00 -25.03 14.37
C SER A 119 -35.11 -24.85 15.60
N ALA A 120 -34.19 -23.87 15.59
CA ALA A 120 -33.30 -23.62 16.71
C ALA A 120 -33.88 -22.62 17.71
N HIS A 121 -33.42 -22.69 18.95
CA HIS A 121 -33.72 -21.63 19.93
C HIS A 121 -33.06 -20.31 19.51
N ARG A 122 -33.84 -19.24 19.40
CA ARG A 122 -33.36 -17.95 18.94
C ARG A 122 -33.11 -17.01 20.13
N GLY A 123 -31.91 -16.43 20.14
CA GLY A 123 -31.53 -15.41 21.10
C GLY A 123 -31.62 -13.98 20.52
N SER A 124 -31.27 -13.01 21.33
CA SER A 124 -31.20 -11.60 20.94
C SER A 124 -30.06 -11.35 19.93
N LEU A 125 -30.16 -10.25 19.18
CA LEU A 125 -29.08 -9.75 18.32
C LEU A 125 -27.88 -9.38 19.19
N ILE A 126 -26.69 -9.83 18.81
CA ILE A 126 -25.42 -9.58 19.51
C ILE A 126 -24.34 -9.15 18.54
N GLY A 127 -23.29 -8.53 19.06
CA GLY A 127 -22.12 -8.13 18.28
C GLY A 127 -21.84 -6.64 18.37
N ILE A 128 -20.78 -6.22 17.68
CA ILE A 128 -20.27 -4.86 17.62
C ILE A 128 -20.78 -4.22 16.33
N PRO A 129 -21.65 -3.19 16.40
CA PRO A 129 -22.04 -2.45 15.20
C PRO A 129 -20.81 -1.86 14.49
N ALA A 130 -20.84 -1.85 13.17
CA ALA A 130 -19.76 -1.32 12.34
C ALA A 130 -18.38 -2.00 12.50
N ALA A 131 -18.31 -3.20 13.10
CA ALA A 131 -17.10 -4.03 12.99
C ALA A 131 -17.00 -4.64 11.58
N PRO A 132 -15.80 -5.02 11.09
CA PRO A 132 -15.63 -5.48 9.73
C PRO A 132 -16.46 -6.74 9.43
N GLU A 133 -17.13 -6.75 8.29
CA GLU A 133 -17.84 -7.94 7.81
C GLU A 133 -16.88 -9.07 7.47
N LYS A 134 -15.68 -8.72 7.01
CA LYS A 134 -14.63 -9.65 6.63
C LYS A 134 -13.30 -9.22 7.25
N ILE A 135 -12.66 -10.16 7.95
CA ILE A 135 -11.28 -9.97 8.40
C ILE A 135 -10.36 -10.64 7.39
N SER A 136 -9.74 -9.83 6.55
CA SER A 136 -8.77 -10.29 5.55
C SER A 136 -7.42 -10.59 6.19
N THR A 137 -6.56 -11.34 5.50
CA THR A 137 -5.20 -11.64 5.97
C THR A 137 -4.39 -10.34 6.08
N PRO A 138 -3.82 -10.02 7.25
CA PRO A 138 -3.01 -8.81 7.40
C PRO A 138 -1.75 -8.83 6.53
N LEU A 139 -1.28 -7.65 6.14
CA LEU A 139 0.05 -7.46 5.59
C LEU A 139 1.10 -7.85 6.64
N THR A 140 2.19 -8.46 6.23
CA THR A 140 3.34 -8.70 7.12
C THR A 140 4.04 -7.39 7.47
N ALA A 141 4.96 -7.42 8.45
CA ALA A 141 5.72 -6.23 8.83
C ALA A 141 6.55 -5.68 7.67
N GLU A 142 7.15 -6.57 6.85
CA GLU A 142 7.93 -6.18 5.68
C GLU A 142 7.06 -5.61 4.55
N GLU A 143 5.84 -6.12 4.39
CA GLU A 143 4.86 -5.61 3.42
C GLU A 143 4.20 -4.31 3.87
N SER A 144 4.23 -3.99 5.18
CA SER A 144 3.52 -2.85 5.78
C SER A 144 4.25 -1.52 5.51
N VAL A 145 4.40 -1.17 4.25
CA VAL A 145 4.95 0.10 3.76
C VAL A 145 3.79 1.02 3.39
N TRP A 146 3.87 2.29 3.77
CA TRP A 146 2.83 3.28 3.47
C TRP A 146 3.38 4.35 2.54
N THR A 147 2.67 4.59 1.45
CA THR A 147 3.04 5.61 0.48
C THR A 147 1.86 6.54 0.27
N VAL A 148 2.08 7.85 0.45
CA VAL A 148 1.10 8.91 0.19
C VAL A 148 1.58 9.70 -1.01
N CYS A 149 0.78 9.81 -2.04
CA CYS A 149 1.13 10.44 -3.31
C CYS A 149 0.14 11.52 -3.69
N ASP A 150 0.66 12.61 -4.26
CA ASP A 150 -0.12 13.64 -4.95
C ASP A 150 0.26 13.69 -6.42
N ASP A 151 -0.73 13.78 -7.29
CA ASP A 151 -0.55 14.04 -8.70
C ASP A 151 -0.71 15.55 -9.03
N ARG A 152 -0.51 15.92 -10.32
CA ARG A 152 -0.72 17.31 -10.79
C ARG A 152 -2.17 17.77 -10.83
N ARG A 153 -3.12 16.83 -10.80
CA ARG A 153 -4.57 17.13 -10.79
C ARG A 153 -5.06 17.46 -9.39
N GLY A 154 -4.23 17.17 -8.40
CA GLY A 154 -4.54 17.34 -7.01
C GLY A 154 -5.05 16.08 -6.32
N GLU A 155 -5.18 14.96 -7.04
CA GLU A 155 -5.61 13.70 -6.45
C GLU A 155 -4.57 13.17 -5.46
N THR A 156 -5.03 12.90 -4.23
CA THR A 156 -4.23 12.33 -3.14
C THR A 156 -4.56 10.86 -2.95
N THR A 157 -3.58 9.99 -3.17
CA THR A 157 -3.75 8.53 -3.04
C THR A 157 -2.84 7.96 -1.95
N ILE A 158 -3.40 7.10 -1.08
CA ILE A 158 -2.64 6.33 -0.09
C ILE A 158 -2.50 4.88 -0.58
N ILE A 159 -1.29 4.34 -0.53
CA ILE A 159 -0.99 2.95 -0.86
C ILE A 159 -0.43 2.27 0.39
N ALA A 160 -1.11 1.22 0.85
CA ALA A 160 -0.62 0.31 1.88
C ALA A 160 -0.05 -0.94 1.21
N GLY A 161 1.23 -1.18 1.39
CA GLY A 161 1.92 -2.30 0.75
C GLY A 161 2.92 -1.90 -0.33
N PRO A 162 3.37 -2.84 -1.14
CA PRO A 162 4.34 -2.59 -2.21
C PRO A 162 3.77 -1.66 -3.28
N ILE A 163 4.64 -0.84 -3.84
CA ILE A 163 4.33 0.06 -4.96
C ILE A 163 4.82 -0.56 -6.29
N ALA A 164 4.27 -0.08 -7.41
CA ALA A 164 4.73 -0.50 -8.73
C ALA A 164 6.16 -0.02 -8.98
N ASP A 165 7.01 -0.92 -9.47
CA ASP A 165 8.42 -0.65 -9.75
C ASP A 165 8.60 0.28 -10.95
N GLY A 166 9.65 1.10 -10.91
CA GLY A 166 10.07 1.96 -12.01
C GLY A 166 9.17 3.17 -12.31
N VAL A 167 8.06 3.35 -11.57
CA VAL A 167 7.13 4.48 -11.79
C VAL A 167 7.59 5.72 -11.06
N VAL A 168 8.14 5.55 -9.84
CA VAL A 168 8.71 6.61 -9.01
C VAL A 168 10.11 6.20 -8.56
N ALA A 169 10.97 7.19 -8.31
CA ALA A 169 12.35 6.99 -7.86
C ALA A 169 12.73 8.06 -6.84
N HIS A 170 13.84 7.84 -6.14
CA HIS A 170 14.51 8.91 -5.41
C HIS A 170 14.87 10.03 -6.39
N GLY A 171 14.46 11.25 -6.08
CA GLY A 171 14.68 12.39 -6.95
C GLY A 171 15.44 13.50 -6.25
N PRO A 172 15.83 14.52 -7.02
CA PRO A 172 16.25 15.79 -6.47
C PRO A 172 15.17 16.38 -5.58
N ALA A 173 15.55 17.43 -4.81
CA ALA A 173 14.61 18.15 -3.97
C ALA A 173 13.41 18.71 -4.77
N VAL A 174 12.27 18.89 -4.09
CA VAL A 174 11.05 19.47 -4.68
C VAL A 174 10.60 20.66 -3.84
N LEU A 175 10.28 21.77 -4.50
CA LEU A 175 9.75 22.97 -3.85
C LEU A 175 8.21 22.90 -3.83
N VAL A 176 7.61 22.95 -2.64
CA VAL A 176 6.17 22.76 -2.49
C VAL A 176 5.53 23.80 -1.55
N THR A 177 4.22 23.94 -1.67
CA THR A 177 3.38 24.75 -0.77
C THR A 177 2.13 23.97 -0.40
N PRO A 178 1.56 24.14 0.82
CA PRO A 178 0.30 23.52 1.17
C PRO A 178 -0.82 23.97 0.24
N ARG A 179 -1.65 23.03 -0.20
CA ARG A 179 -2.88 23.32 -0.97
C ARG A 179 -3.91 23.98 -0.06
N GLY A 180 -4.57 25.03 -0.55
CA GLY A 180 -5.63 25.72 0.22
C GLY A 180 -5.15 26.59 1.38
N GLY A 181 -3.86 26.69 1.63
CA GLY A 181 -3.30 27.47 2.73
C GLY A 181 -3.28 28.98 2.46
N GLY A 182 -3.79 29.79 3.43
CA GLY A 182 -3.87 31.25 3.30
C GLY A 182 -2.55 32.00 3.43
N ALA A 183 -1.53 31.47 4.08
CA ALA A 183 -0.19 32.05 4.17
C ALA A 183 0.79 31.13 3.44
N ALA A 184 1.42 31.62 2.42
CA ALA A 184 2.31 30.84 1.56
C ALA A 184 3.57 30.37 2.30
N THR A 185 3.43 29.37 3.17
CA THR A 185 4.58 28.67 3.72
C THR A 185 5.12 27.75 2.64
N THR A 186 6.37 27.94 2.28
CA THR A 186 7.05 27.12 1.28
C THR A 186 7.95 26.11 1.97
N TYR A 187 7.93 24.88 1.49
CA TYR A 187 8.79 23.81 1.97
C TYR A 187 9.67 23.28 0.84
N LEU A 188 10.88 22.90 1.18
CA LEU A 188 11.74 22.05 0.37
C LEU A 188 11.59 20.61 0.87
N LEU A 189 11.24 19.68 -0.01
CA LEU A 189 11.23 18.24 0.26
C LEU A 189 12.53 17.63 -0.27
N TYR A 190 13.30 16.96 0.60
CA TYR A 190 14.58 16.34 0.25
C TYR A 190 14.95 15.27 1.29
N ASP A 191 15.69 14.28 0.93
CA ASP A 191 16.25 13.25 1.82
C ASP A 191 15.26 12.72 2.89
N GLY A 192 14.00 12.49 2.50
CA GLY A 192 12.96 11.99 3.40
C GLY A 192 12.48 12.97 4.46
N ARG A 193 12.76 14.28 4.30
CA ARG A 193 12.35 15.35 5.21
C ARG A 193 11.79 16.56 4.48
N ARG A 194 11.09 17.43 5.20
CA ARG A 194 10.66 18.74 4.72
C ARG A 194 11.31 19.84 5.58
N ALA A 195 11.73 20.93 4.97
CA ALA A 195 12.19 22.11 5.70
C ALA A 195 11.56 23.38 5.12
N ARG A 196 11.23 24.33 6.00
CA ARG A 196 10.73 25.64 5.56
C ARG A 196 11.81 26.42 4.85
N VAL A 197 11.44 27.10 3.78
CA VAL A 197 12.31 28.02 3.03
C VAL A 197 11.60 29.36 2.83
N ASP A 198 12.31 30.48 3.04
CA ASP A 198 11.78 31.80 2.76
C ASP A 198 12.28 32.28 1.38
N LEU A 199 11.40 32.30 0.40
CA LEU A 199 11.71 32.73 -0.97
C LEU A 199 11.99 34.24 -1.07
N ARG A 200 11.74 35.03 -0.02
CA ARG A 200 12.12 36.45 0.03
C ARG A 200 13.58 36.64 0.44
N HIS A 201 14.19 35.57 1.01
CA HIS A 201 15.59 35.65 1.43
C HIS A 201 16.53 35.34 0.28
N HIS A 202 17.18 36.32 -0.28
CA HIS A 202 18.03 36.20 -1.47
C HIS A 202 19.12 35.13 -1.35
N ALA A 203 19.80 35.01 -0.19
CA ALA A 203 20.83 34.01 0.01
C ALA A 203 20.24 32.57 -0.04
N VAL A 204 19.02 32.36 0.50
CA VAL A 204 18.34 31.06 0.46
C VAL A 204 17.99 30.73 -0.98
N VAL A 205 17.39 31.67 -1.72
CA VAL A 205 16.99 31.43 -3.12
C VAL A 205 18.21 31.08 -3.98
N ARG A 206 19.33 31.79 -3.79
CA ARG A 206 20.58 31.53 -4.56
C ARG A 206 21.24 30.21 -4.16
N ALA A 207 21.39 29.93 -2.86
CA ALA A 207 22.04 28.73 -2.38
C ALA A 207 21.27 27.44 -2.78
N LEU A 208 19.96 27.54 -2.79
CA LEU A 208 19.08 26.43 -3.19
C LEU A 208 18.74 26.42 -4.69
N GLN A 209 19.24 27.41 -5.47
CA GLN A 209 18.97 27.55 -6.91
C GLN A 209 17.47 27.62 -7.24
N LEU A 210 16.71 28.44 -6.50
CA LEU A 210 15.26 28.57 -6.60
C LEU A 210 14.79 29.78 -7.43
N ASP A 211 15.69 30.46 -8.11
CA ASP A 211 15.32 31.64 -8.92
C ASP A 211 14.30 31.27 -10.01
N GLY A 212 13.15 31.94 -9.98
CA GLY A 212 12.07 31.73 -10.95
C GLY A 212 11.27 30.40 -10.75
N ILE A 213 11.58 29.64 -9.74
CA ILE A 213 10.85 28.38 -9.45
C ILE A 213 9.55 28.70 -8.70
N VAL A 214 8.44 28.18 -9.22
CA VAL A 214 7.13 28.29 -8.60
C VAL A 214 6.89 27.06 -7.71
N PRO A 215 6.59 27.25 -6.40
CA PRO A 215 6.28 26.13 -5.52
C PRO A 215 5.04 25.36 -5.98
N ARG A 216 5.12 24.04 -5.97
CA ARG A 216 4.01 23.19 -6.36
C ARG A 216 3.03 23.02 -5.18
N PRO A 217 1.70 23.24 -5.37
CA PRO A 217 0.71 22.91 -4.35
C PRO A 217 0.64 21.40 -4.12
N VAL A 218 0.69 20.98 -2.84
CA VAL A 218 0.54 19.57 -2.41
C VAL A 218 -0.43 19.48 -1.25
N SER A 219 -1.02 18.29 -1.06
CA SER A 219 -1.95 18.03 0.03
C SER A 219 -1.26 18.08 1.40
N GLU A 220 -2.06 18.41 2.41
CA GLU A 220 -1.62 18.32 3.81
C GLU A 220 -1.25 16.86 4.18
N ALA A 221 -1.88 15.87 3.54
CA ALA A 221 -1.57 14.46 3.75
C ALA A 221 -0.13 14.11 3.37
N VAL A 222 0.34 14.56 2.20
CA VAL A 222 1.75 14.37 1.79
C VAL A 222 2.70 15.11 2.72
N LEU A 223 2.39 16.38 3.05
CA LEU A 223 3.24 17.16 3.94
C LEU A 223 3.33 16.56 5.34
N SER A 224 2.20 16.12 5.91
CA SER A 224 2.15 15.53 7.24
C SER A 224 2.82 14.16 7.32
N ALA A 225 2.97 13.48 6.18
CA ALA A 225 3.67 12.20 6.09
C ALA A 225 5.21 12.34 6.00
N ILE A 226 5.73 13.59 5.99
CA ILE A 226 7.17 13.86 5.88
C ILE A 226 7.64 14.57 7.14
N PRO A 227 8.65 14.03 7.88
CA PRO A 227 9.20 14.68 9.07
C PRO A 227 9.72 16.08 8.77
N GLU A 228 9.41 17.05 9.66
CA GLU A 228 9.90 18.42 9.54
C GLU A 228 11.30 18.56 10.15
N ALA A 229 12.22 19.09 9.36
CA ALA A 229 13.55 19.50 9.77
C ALA A 229 13.57 21.00 10.09
N PRO A 230 14.59 21.51 10.77
CA PRO A 230 14.80 22.94 10.96
C PRO A 230 14.75 23.70 9.64
N ALA A 231 14.24 24.95 9.69
CA ALA A 231 14.16 25.80 8.52
C ALA A 231 15.54 26.04 7.89
N ILE A 232 15.62 26.08 6.57
CA ILE A 232 16.86 26.39 5.85
C ILE A 232 17.01 27.93 5.86
N VAL A 233 17.85 28.38 6.77
CA VAL A 233 18.18 29.79 6.95
C VAL A 233 19.69 29.95 7.08
N PRO A 234 20.27 31.13 6.75
CA PRO A 234 21.66 31.37 7.00
C PRO A 234 22.02 31.15 8.47
N PRO A 235 23.04 30.36 8.80
CA PRO A 235 23.42 30.12 10.18
C PRO A 235 24.03 31.38 10.80
N ILE A 236 23.73 31.65 12.07
CA ILE A 236 24.32 32.75 12.82
C ILE A 236 25.66 32.23 13.36
N ILE A 237 26.76 32.89 12.92
CA ILE A 237 28.10 32.55 13.34
C ILE A 237 28.56 33.54 14.40
N THR A 238 28.80 33.06 15.62
CA THR A 238 29.27 33.86 16.75
C THR A 238 30.66 34.41 16.44
N ALA A 239 30.92 35.67 16.76
CA ALA A 239 32.19 36.35 16.54
C ALA A 239 32.67 36.37 15.06
N ALA A 240 31.77 36.31 14.08
CA ALA A 240 32.12 36.39 12.66
C ALA A 240 33.00 37.63 12.35
N GLY A 241 34.08 37.39 11.61
CA GLY A 241 35.08 38.41 11.27
C GLY A 241 36.19 38.57 12.29
N SER A 242 36.13 37.93 13.48
CA SER A 242 37.28 37.90 14.40
C SER A 242 38.39 36.98 13.86
N ALA A 243 39.59 37.05 14.46
CA ALA A 243 40.68 36.18 14.07
C ALA A 243 40.34 34.71 14.29
N GLY A 244 40.61 33.87 13.28
CA GLY A 244 40.45 32.40 13.40
C GLY A 244 41.44 31.78 14.33
N PRO A 245 41.33 30.43 14.55
CA PRO A 245 42.33 29.65 15.34
C PRO A 245 43.77 29.94 14.87
N SER A 246 44.72 29.73 15.74
CA SER A 246 46.12 30.12 15.52
C SER A 246 46.75 29.61 14.23
N THR A 247 46.33 28.42 13.77
CA THR A 247 46.76 27.83 12.49
C THR A 247 46.00 28.34 11.29
N LEU A 248 44.84 29.00 11.49
CA LEU A 248 43.97 29.57 10.48
C LEU A 248 43.85 31.08 10.56
N ARG A 249 44.92 31.79 11.04
CA ARG A 249 44.90 33.24 11.28
C ARG A 249 44.52 34.07 10.05
N ASP A 250 44.85 33.56 8.85
CA ASP A 250 44.54 34.22 7.57
C ASP A 250 43.11 34.01 7.12
N HIS A 251 42.37 33.18 7.87
CA HIS A 251 40.98 32.86 7.62
C HIS A 251 40.13 33.26 8.85
N PRO A 252 39.47 34.45 8.82
CA PRO A 252 38.64 34.91 9.92
C PRO A 252 37.50 33.96 10.22
N VAL A 253 36.96 33.99 11.45
CA VAL A 253 35.74 33.29 11.84
C VAL A 253 34.59 33.60 10.87
N GLY A 254 33.91 32.60 10.36
CA GLY A 254 32.92 32.71 9.29
C GLY A 254 33.45 32.45 7.89
N SER A 255 34.78 32.37 7.70
CA SER A 255 35.35 31.99 6.41
C SER A 255 34.95 30.57 6.02
N VAL A 256 34.53 30.38 4.77
CA VAL A 256 34.30 29.07 4.17
C VAL A 256 35.55 28.60 3.44
N LEU A 257 35.99 27.39 3.67
CA LEU A 257 37.17 26.78 3.08
C LEU A 257 36.77 25.55 2.24
N LYS A 258 37.49 25.33 1.13
CA LYS A 258 37.35 24.23 0.22
C LYS A 258 38.54 23.28 0.36
N VAL A 259 38.28 22.04 0.64
CA VAL A 259 39.33 21.02 0.81
C VAL A 259 39.13 19.90 -0.22
N PRO A 260 40.06 19.71 -1.17
CA PRO A 260 39.98 18.60 -2.10
C PRO A 260 40.03 17.26 -1.36
N ARG A 261 39.17 16.32 -1.73
CA ARG A 261 39.21 14.94 -1.19
C ARG A 261 40.42 14.20 -1.77
N VAL A 262 41.13 13.47 -0.91
CA VAL A 262 42.30 12.69 -1.33
C VAL A 262 41.92 11.48 -2.20
N ASP A 263 40.72 10.93 -1.97
CA ASP A 263 40.20 9.75 -2.69
C ASP A 263 39.15 10.12 -3.73
N ALA A 264 39.19 11.35 -4.25
CA ALA A 264 38.19 11.85 -5.16
C ALA A 264 38.30 11.22 -6.55
N GLU A 265 37.19 10.64 -7.05
CA GLU A 265 37.07 10.16 -8.43
C GLU A 265 36.99 11.33 -9.43
N SER A 266 36.64 12.55 -8.94
CA SER A 266 36.53 13.77 -9.73
C SER A 266 37.16 14.94 -8.99
N PRO A 267 37.80 15.91 -9.73
CA PRO A 267 38.30 17.16 -9.14
C PRO A 267 37.22 18.02 -8.46
N SER A 268 35.93 17.73 -8.74
CA SER A 268 34.80 18.40 -8.13
C SER A 268 34.42 17.88 -6.75
N ASP A 269 35.00 16.74 -6.32
CA ASP A 269 34.73 16.14 -5.01
C ASP A 269 35.56 16.85 -3.94
N THR A 270 34.92 17.84 -3.35
CA THR A 270 35.53 18.71 -2.33
C THR A 270 34.66 18.72 -1.08
N ASP A 271 35.30 18.76 0.07
CA ASP A 271 34.66 19.02 1.34
C ASP A 271 34.70 20.52 1.67
N TYR A 272 33.62 21.01 2.28
CA TYR A 272 33.54 22.41 2.71
C TYR A 272 33.64 22.45 4.23
N PHE A 273 34.36 23.47 4.71
CA PHE A 273 34.50 23.70 6.15
C PHE A 273 34.26 25.21 6.41
N VAL A 274 33.62 25.50 7.52
CA VAL A 274 33.53 26.88 8.03
C VAL A 274 34.46 27.02 9.23
N VAL A 275 35.17 28.13 9.27
CA VAL A 275 36.06 28.49 10.38
C VAL A 275 35.20 29.05 11.53
N LEU A 276 35.36 28.50 12.71
CA LEU A 276 34.71 28.92 13.95
C LEU A 276 35.78 29.35 14.97
N ALA A 277 35.35 29.94 16.08
CA ALA A 277 36.30 30.45 17.08
C ALA A 277 37.21 29.31 17.66
N ASP A 278 36.64 28.15 17.89
CA ASP A 278 37.30 27.03 18.57
C ASP A 278 37.78 25.93 17.60
N GLY A 279 37.56 26.10 16.28
CA GLY A 279 37.98 25.10 15.31
C GLY A 279 37.34 25.28 13.93
N VAL A 280 37.04 24.16 13.27
CA VAL A 280 36.34 24.14 12.00
C VAL A 280 35.16 23.17 12.08
N GLN A 281 34.10 23.50 11.34
CA GLN A 281 32.97 22.56 11.15
C GLN A 281 32.86 22.18 9.68
N ARG A 282 32.74 20.87 9.43
CA ARG A 282 32.41 20.39 8.08
C ARG A 282 30.95 20.72 7.76
N ILE A 283 30.70 21.27 6.58
CA ILE A 283 29.37 21.71 6.14
C ILE A 283 29.09 21.21 4.72
N GLY A 284 27.79 21.10 4.35
CA GLY A 284 27.37 20.83 2.98
C GLY A 284 27.54 22.06 2.07
N HIS A 285 27.45 21.85 0.75
CA HIS A 285 27.58 22.90 -0.23
C HIS A 285 26.54 24.02 -0.05
N VAL A 286 25.27 23.67 0.22
CA VAL A 286 24.20 24.64 0.46
C VAL A 286 24.50 25.53 1.67
N ALA A 287 25.00 24.92 2.78
CA ALA A 287 25.40 25.70 3.97
C ALA A 287 26.56 26.65 3.66
N ALA A 288 27.55 26.20 2.87
CA ALA A 288 28.67 27.02 2.41
C ALA A 288 28.18 28.21 1.59
N ASP A 289 27.26 27.99 0.65
CA ASP A 289 26.67 29.03 -0.18
C ASP A 289 25.81 30.02 0.62
N LEU A 290 25.01 29.51 1.60
CA LEU A 290 24.23 30.36 2.50
C LEU A 290 25.12 31.34 3.28
N ILE A 291 26.21 30.87 3.86
CA ILE A 291 27.16 31.68 4.59
C ILE A 291 27.77 32.75 3.64
N ARG A 292 28.22 32.31 2.47
CA ARG A 292 28.85 33.19 1.47
C ARG A 292 27.91 34.28 0.95
N TYR A 293 26.65 33.91 0.65
CA TYR A 293 25.69 34.90 0.11
C TYR A 293 25.12 35.85 1.17
N THR A 294 25.32 35.54 2.44
CA THR A 294 24.83 36.36 3.55
C THR A 294 25.88 37.34 4.03
N ASP A 295 27.15 36.98 4.02
CA ASP A 295 28.24 37.85 4.48
C ASP A 295 29.05 38.41 3.30
N ALA A 296 28.88 39.71 3.04
CA ALA A 296 29.62 40.43 1.98
C ALA A 296 31.15 40.48 2.20
N ARG A 297 31.62 40.12 3.39
CA ARG A 297 33.05 40.03 3.72
C ARG A 297 33.66 38.70 3.24
N VAL A 298 32.84 37.68 3.03
CA VAL A 298 33.25 36.41 2.43
C VAL A 298 33.37 36.68 0.92
N GLY A 299 34.58 36.61 0.36
CA GLY A 299 34.85 36.90 -1.06
C GLY A 299 34.01 36.02 -2.00
N GLU A 300 33.94 36.49 -3.27
CA GLU A 300 33.16 35.76 -4.31
C GLU A 300 33.65 34.31 -4.51
N GLU A 301 34.94 34.05 -4.25
CA GLU A 301 35.56 32.72 -4.44
C GLU A 301 35.91 32.07 -3.10
N ILE A 302 35.50 30.80 -2.91
CA ILE A 302 35.86 30.02 -1.73
C ILE A 302 37.32 29.59 -1.88
N PRO A 303 38.22 29.97 -0.93
CA PRO A 303 39.61 29.58 -1.00
C PRO A 303 39.79 28.07 -0.85
N THR A 304 40.63 27.48 -1.72
CA THR A 304 41.01 26.08 -1.64
C THR A 304 42.24 25.93 -0.75
N VAL A 305 42.16 25.12 0.27
CA VAL A 305 43.24 24.87 1.23
C VAL A 305 43.62 23.40 1.27
N GLY A 306 44.84 23.13 1.70
CA GLY A 306 45.28 21.72 1.85
C GLY A 306 44.64 21.04 3.05
N PRO A 307 44.38 19.71 2.99
CA PRO A 307 43.74 18.96 4.08
C PRO A 307 44.53 19.02 5.41
N GLY A 308 45.87 19.18 5.36
CA GLY A 308 46.70 19.33 6.54
C GLY A 308 46.43 20.61 7.35
N LEU A 309 45.96 21.69 6.69
CA LEU A 309 45.60 22.93 7.35
C LEU A 309 44.36 22.78 8.24
N VAL A 310 43.35 22.14 7.70
CA VAL A 310 42.06 21.82 8.40
C VAL A 310 42.30 20.75 9.46
N GLY A 311 43.12 19.74 9.16
CA GLY A 311 43.47 18.66 10.13
C GLY A 311 44.30 19.12 11.33
N ALA A 312 44.87 20.36 11.29
CA ALA A 312 45.65 20.93 12.41
C ALA A 312 44.79 21.67 13.45
N VAL A 313 43.47 21.75 13.27
CA VAL A 313 42.51 22.39 14.18
C VAL A 313 41.41 21.42 14.61
N PRO A 314 40.78 21.62 15.77
CA PRO A 314 39.63 20.79 16.18
C PRO A 314 38.47 20.87 15.18
N VAL A 315 37.82 19.72 14.96
CA VAL A 315 36.55 19.65 14.29
C VAL A 315 35.43 19.80 15.32
N VAL A 316 34.58 20.79 15.17
CA VAL A 316 33.46 21.12 16.08
C VAL A 316 32.13 21.03 15.36
N GLU A 317 31.03 20.93 16.10
CA GLU A 317 29.65 20.88 15.58
C GLU A 317 28.79 21.92 16.31
N GLU A 318 28.91 23.19 15.92
CA GLU A 318 28.19 24.30 16.55
C GLU A 318 27.00 24.78 15.73
N LEU A 319 27.15 24.78 14.40
CA LEU A 319 26.11 25.29 13.52
C LEU A 319 25.05 24.22 13.20
N PRO A 320 23.75 24.54 13.28
CA PRO A 320 22.66 23.60 13.04
C PRO A 320 22.40 23.38 11.53
N VAL A 321 23.44 23.06 10.78
CA VAL A 321 23.39 22.92 9.30
C VAL A 321 23.47 21.48 8.82
N THR A 322 23.57 20.51 9.73
CA THR A 322 23.70 19.08 9.42
C THR A 322 22.48 18.48 8.73
N THR A 323 21.33 19.15 8.84
CA THR A 323 20.09 18.71 8.20
C THR A 323 19.85 19.34 6.83
N PHE A 324 20.70 20.28 6.39
CA PHE A 324 20.54 20.96 5.11
C PHE A 324 20.85 20.00 3.95
N PRO A 325 20.21 20.21 2.77
CA PRO A 325 20.53 19.40 1.60
C PRO A 325 21.98 19.66 1.17
N ASP A 326 22.62 18.62 0.65
CA ASP A 326 24.01 18.71 0.22
C ASP A 326 24.18 19.65 -0.96
N ARG A 327 23.22 19.69 -1.89
CA ARG A 327 23.24 20.51 -3.10
C ARG A 327 21.91 21.23 -3.29
N GLY A 328 21.97 22.40 -3.91
CA GLY A 328 20.81 23.11 -4.43
C GLY A 328 20.26 22.48 -5.70
N GLY A 329 19.13 23.02 -6.16
CA GLY A 329 18.39 22.55 -7.32
C GLY A 329 17.17 21.72 -6.94
N VAL A 330 16.10 21.91 -7.71
CA VAL A 330 14.82 21.23 -7.53
C VAL A 330 14.35 20.63 -8.84
N THR A 331 13.52 19.59 -8.75
CA THR A 331 12.85 19.00 -9.89
C THR A 331 11.36 19.34 -9.89
N ASP A 332 10.79 19.41 -11.08
CA ASP A 332 9.35 19.48 -11.29
C ASP A 332 8.85 18.12 -11.74
N ALA A 333 8.25 17.37 -10.83
CA ALA A 333 7.74 16.05 -11.09
C ALA A 333 6.21 16.03 -11.23
N ALA A 334 5.66 15.13 -12.04
CA ALA A 334 4.21 14.98 -12.18
C ALA A 334 3.56 14.42 -10.92
N VAL A 335 4.26 13.53 -10.22
CA VAL A 335 3.82 12.91 -8.96
C VAL A 335 4.89 13.09 -7.90
N ILE A 336 4.46 13.39 -6.69
CA ILE A 336 5.28 13.45 -5.48
C ILE A 336 4.71 12.48 -4.48
N CYS A 337 5.56 11.62 -3.92
CA CYS A 337 5.16 10.67 -2.90
C CYS A 337 6.05 10.76 -1.67
N SER A 338 5.44 10.55 -0.50
CA SER A 338 6.13 10.21 0.74
C SER A 338 5.95 8.72 1.01
N ARG A 339 7.03 7.98 1.07
CA ARG A 339 7.02 6.57 1.44
C ARG A 339 7.59 6.40 2.83
N TRP A 340 6.76 5.91 3.73
CA TRP A 340 7.12 5.57 5.09
C TRP A 340 7.27 4.05 5.25
N ARG A 341 8.35 3.62 5.89
CA ARG A 341 8.63 2.22 6.21
C ARG A 341 8.91 2.10 7.71
N PRO A 342 8.26 1.15 8.41
CA PRO A 342 8.61 0.88 9.80
C PRO A 342 10.05 0.36 9.88
N GLY A 343 10.79 0.83 10.87
CA GLY A 343 12.07 0.21 11.24
C GLY A 343 11.85 -1.13 11.95
N PRO A 344 12.88 -1.97 12.06
CA PRO A 344 12.87 -3.14 12.94
C PRO A 344 12.44 -2.75 14.35
N ALA A 345 11.95 -3.73 15.14
CA ALA A 345 11.41 -3.48 16.47
C ALA A 345 12.39 -2.68 17.35
N GLY A 346 12.02 -1.45 17.72
CA GLY A 346 12.83 -0.51 18.51
C GLY A 346 13.70 0.45 17.71
N GLU A 347 13.77 0.34 16.39
CA GLU A 347 14.49 1.26 15.50
C GLU A 347 13.58 2.37 14.96
N ARG A 348 14.22 3.41 14.43
CA ARG A 348 13.51 4.52 13.79
C ARG A 348 12.89 4.06 12.47
N SER A 349 11.71 4.59 12.15
CA SER A 349 11.12 4.47 10.82
C SER A 349 11.92 5.27 9.80
N ASP A 350 11.89 4.79 8.55
CA ASP A 350 12.50 5.48 7.41
C ASP A 350 11.41 6.17 6.57
N THR A 351 11.67 7.41 6.20
CA THR A 351 10.81 8.17 5.29
C THR A 351 11.61 8.54 4.05
N THR A 352 11.02 8.34 2.89
CA THR A 352 11.65 8.62 1.60
C THR A 352 10.74 9.47 0.76
N VAL A 353 11.26 10.56 0.18
CA VAL A 353 10.57 11.34 -0.84
C VAL A 353 10.85 10.71 -2.22
N LEU A 354 9.80 10.42 -2.95
CA LEU A 354 9.86 9.84 -4.29
C LEU A 354 9.16 10.78 -5.28
N VAL A 355 9.68 10.81 -6.50
CA VAL A 355 9.13 11.60 -7.61
C VAL A 355 8.93 10.72 -8.84
N GLY A 356 7.94 11.05 -9.66
CA GLY A 356 7.66 10.26 -10.86
C GLY A 356 6.67 10.89 -11.81
N ALA A 357 6.30 10.12 -12.83
CA ALA A 357 5.38 10.53 -13.88
C ALA A 357 3.91 10.14 -13.56
N ALA A 358 3.71 9.08 -12.77
CA ALA A 358 2.39 8.57 -12.40
C ALA A 358 2.40 8.04 -10.95
N ILE A 359 1.20 7.91 -10.36
CA ILE A 359 1.05 7.29 -9.03
C ILE A 359 1.42 5.80 -9.14
N PRO A 360 2.31 5.28 -8.27
CA PRO A 360 2.88 3.94 -8.42
C PRO A 360 1.95 2.84 -7.89
N THR A 361 0.70 2.80 -8.36
CA THR A 361 -0.30 1.82 -7.92
C THR A 361 -0.10 0.48 -8.63
N PRO A 362 0.08 -0.64 -7.91
CA PRO A 362 0.14 -1.98 -8.49
C PRO A 362 -1.24 -2.54 -8.90
N GLY A 363 -2.31 -1.79 -8.69
CA GLY A 363 -3.69 -2.15 -8.99
C GLY A 363 -4.58 -0.92 -9.10
N SER A 364 -5.90 -1.12 -9.05
CA SER A 364 -6.88 -0.02 -9.08
C SER A 364 -7.17 0.47 -7.67
N PRO A 365 -6.88 1.72 -7.32
CA PRO A 365 -7.26 2.30 -6.04
C PRO A 365 -8.78 2.35 -5.87
N VAL A 366 -9.23 2.30 -4.64
CA VAL A 366 -10.63 2.50 -4.25
C VAL A 366 -10.85 3.98 -3.97
N ALA A 367 -11.79 4.60 -4.66
CA ALA A 367 -12.19 5.97 -4.39
C ALA A 367 -12.88 6.05 -3.02
N LEU A 368 -12.50 7.01 -2.20
CA LEU A 368 -13.06 7.22 -0.88
C LEU A 368 -14.30 8.12 -0.94
N ALA A 369 -15.23 7.92 -0.01
CA ALA A 369 -16.47 8.70 0.05
C ALA A 369 -16.23 10.20 0.30
N GLN A 370 -15.10 10.56 0.91
CA GLN A 370 -14.69 11.94 1.18
C GLN A 370 -13.79 12.54 0.08
N ALA A 371 -13.59 11.86 -1.05
CA ALA A 371 -12.78 12.38 -2.14
C ALA A 371 -13.25 13.76 -2.60
N ASP A 372 -12.34 14.71 -2.66
CA ASP A 372 -12.61 16.12 -3.01
C ASP A 372 -11.65 16.67 -4.08
N ALA A 373 -10.90 15.76 -4.73
CA ALA A 373 -9.94 16.02 -5.82
C ALA A 373 -8.81 16.97 -5.39
N ASP A 374 -8.91 18.27 -5.72
CA ASP A 374 -7.91 19.29 -5.38
C ASP A 374 -8.05 19.83 -3.94
N GLY A 375 -8.97 19.25 -3.16
CA GLY A 375 -9.21 19.59 -1.76
C GLY A 375 -8.18 19.00 -0.78
N PRO A 376 -8.43 19.12 0.52
CA PRO A 376 -7.53 18.62 1.56
C PRO A 376 -7.69 17.14 1.88
N ALA A 377 -8.79 16.49 1.46
CA ALA A 377 -9.05 15.09 1.79
C ALA A 377 -8.16 14.13 1.00
N VAL A 378 -8.09 12.89 1.46
CA VAL A 378 -7.54 11.78 0.68
C VAL A 378 -8.61 11.27 -0.25
N ASP A 379 -8.31 11.12 -1.54
CA ASP A 379 -9.27 10.77 -2.58
C ASP A 379 -9.37 9.26 -2.79
N ALA A 380 -8.25 8.57 -2.72
CA ALA A 380 -8.21 7.14 -3.01
C ALA A 380 -7.27 6.38 -2.09
N VAL A 381 -7.55 5.11 -1.91
CA VAL A 381 -6.71 4.19 -1.16
C VAL A 381 -6.49 2.90 -1.93
N LEU A 382 -5.31 2.35 -1.82
CA LEU A 382 -4.98 1.02 -2.30
C LEU A 382 -4.45 0.17 -1.15
N VAL A 383 -5.23 -0.81 -0.74
CA VAL A 383 -4.79 -1.97 0.04
C VAL A 383 -4.94 -3.18 -0.87
N PRO A 384 -3.99 -4.10 -0.98
CA PRO A 384 -4.12 -5.25 -1.88
C PRO A 384 -5.41 -6.02 -1.62
N ALA A 385 -6.13 -6.38 -2.68
CA ALA A 385 -7.43 -7.02 -2.60
C ALA A 385 -7.38 -8.30 -1.75
N GLY A 386 -8.33 -8.44 -0.82
CA GLY A 386 -8.38 -9.56 0.11
C GLY A 386 -7.31 -9.49 1.23
N ARG A 387 -6.59 -8.39 1.35
CA ARG A 387 -5.64 -8.13 2.43
C ARG A 387 -6.18 -7.04 3.37
N SER A 388 -5.53 -6.89 4.50
CA SER A 388 -5.79 -5.82 5.46
C SER A 388 -4.48 -5.34 6.06
N ALA A 389 -4.49 -4.15 6.64
CA ALA A 389 -3.34 -3.66 7.40
C ALA A 389 -3.73 -3.58 8.88
N PHE A 390 -3.07 -4.36 9.72
CA PHE A 390 -3.19 -4.24 11.17
C PHE A 390 -2.05 -3.39 11.68
N VAL A 391 -2.38 -2.18 12.11
CA VAL A 391 -1.39 -1.13 12.38
C VAL A 391 -1.52 -0.56 13.78
N ARG A 392 -0.40 -0.07 14.30
CA ARG A 392 -0.33 0.73 15.51
C ARG A 392 0.01 2.17 15.15
N SER A 393 -0.73 3.12 15.70
CA SER A 393 -0.38 4.54 15.55
C SER A 393 0.93 4.83 16.27
N VAL A 394 1.90 5.41 15.55
CA VAL A 394 3.20 5.80 16.07
C VAL A 394 3.55 7.21 15.57
N GLY A 395 4.52 7.87 16.20
CA GLY A 395 5.11 9.10 15.64
C GLY A 395 5.79 8.82 14.30
N LEU A 396 5.90 9.84 13.44
CA LEU A 396 6.55 9.71 12.12
C LEU A 396 7.98 9.15 12.19
N THR A 397 8.70 9.44 13.26
CA THR A 397 10.06 8.93 13.49
C THR A 397 10.09 7.55 14.16
N GLY A 398 8.92 6.91 14.37
CA GLY A 398 8.78 5.63 15.05
C GLY A 398 8.71 5.70 16.56
N ALA A 399 8.66 6.91 17.17
CA ALA A 399 8.49 7.05 18.61
C ALA A 399 7.08 6.59 19.08
N GLY A 400 7.00 6.03 20.29
CA GLY A 400 5.72 5.61 20.88
C GLY A 400 5.19 4.26 20.40
N GLN A 401 6.05 3.40 19.86
CA GLN A 401 5.67 2.10 19.28
C GLN A 401 4.88 1.18 20.23
N SER A 402 5.08 1.28 21.53
CA SER A 402 4.42 0.41 22.52
C SER A 402 3.05 0.92 23.00
N THR A 403 2.72 2.21 22.81
CA THR A 403 1.57 2.88 23.45
C THR A 403 0.50 3.39 22.49
N GLY A 404 0.77 3.38 21.17
CA GLY A 404 -0.19 3.86 20.16
C GLY A 404 -1.43 2.98 20.04
N SER A 405 -2.55 3.58 19.62
CA SER A 405 -3.80 2.88 19.34
C SER A 405 -3.64 1.89 18.19
N LEU A 406 -4.34 0.78 18.27
CA LEU A 406 -4.38 -0.25 17.23
C LEU A 406 -5.54 0.00 16.27
N PHE A 407 -5.31 -0.21 15.00
CA PHE A 407 -6.32 -0.09 13.97
C PHE A 407 -6.21 -1.25 12.98
N LEU A 408 -7.36 -1.66 12.43
CA LEU A 408 -7.45 -2.49 11.24
C LEU A 408 -7.91 -1.60 10.09
N VAL A 409 -7.19 -1.66 8.97
CA VAL A 409 -7.61 -1.03 7.71
C VAL A 409 -7.87 -2.14 6.71
N ASP A 410 -9.08 -2.20 6.15
CA ASP A 410 -9.46 -3.21 5.17
C ASP A 410 -9.09 -2.80 3.73
N ASP A 411 -9.37 -3.69 2.77
CA ASP A 411 -9.09 -3.46 1.34
C ASP A 411 -10.04 -2.43 0.67
N SER A 412 -11.03 -1.95 1.38
CA SER A 412 -11.88 -0.81 0.97
C SER A 412 -11.41 0.53 1.54
N GLY A 413 -10.37 0.54 2.38
CA GLY A 413 -9.84 1.72 3.04
C GLY A 413 -10.57 2.14 4.32
N VAL A 414 -11.53 1.32 4.78
CA VAL A 414 -12.22 1.59 6.04
C VAL A 414 -11.31 1.25 7.22
N ARG A 415 -11.19 2.19 8.15
CA ARG A 415 -10.43 2.06 9.38
C ARG A 415 -11.34 1.66 10.54
N TYR A 416 -11.00 0.58 11.22
CA TYR A 416 -11.63 0.08 12.44
C TYR A 416 -10.65 0.22 13.61
N GLY A 417 -11.15 0.69 14.75
CA GLY A 417 -10.34 0.90 15.95
C GLY A 417 -11.10 0.68 17.24
#